data_5bcc043595fd35be0a1b1e5454ac7baf
#
_entry.id   5bcc043595fd35be0a1b1e5454ac7baf
#
_cell.length_a   1.000
_cell.length_b   1.000
_cell.length_c   1.000
_cell.angle_alpha   90.00
_cell.angle_beta   90.00
_cell.angle_gamma   90.00
#
_symmetry.space_group_name_H-M   'P 1'
#
loop_
_entity.id
_entity.type
_entity.pdbx_description
1 polymer ?
#
loop_
_entity_poly.entity_id
_entity_poly.type
_entity_poly.pdbx_seq_one_letter_code
_entity_poly.pdbx_strand_id
1 'polypeptide(L)'
;MGTPKCSGGTAIKREQLSCPDESSEREQPSSLRRRGRALAVAAVVVVAAAIGVSLAVTGGDPEEERQPEVADVMARPDQSPPRELIAAGEVAVSAYYTTKLVQKPGGDAVNAREWSLYDAGTERYEKTDWAWLDVAPGMKTAAVLEGDLPVNRIGLLNLSTGKVQRWIEVDKSVGGVQFSPDGERLVATAYSHHPDGLFRDAPVRVEGDASKGVDAQEVPGPKQSRTGFYVIDVDSGRAEFAERPAEKDSLAAMAGTGRQDFGWSHDGELLWEQRLDQPGRNYYDLNGRPKPLQRQKTDSIFPPVVASPDGKLVTGGFAGGKDGRIVSAVLDAKTGERSAVVPGQQLLAWADDTHLIAWRCDPDQCRPGKGEFRNQLILVGLDSDEVTPLSGFRKAEADYAGRWNPVFTKR
;
A
#
# COMPACT_ATOMS: atom_id res chain seq x y z
N MET A 1 -40.05 -8.24 51.38
CA MET A 1 -40.89 -7.65 50.32
C MET A 1 -40.04 -6.82 49.48
N GLY A 2 -39.95 -7.10 48.16
CA GLY A 2 -39.33 -6.25 47.18
C GLY A 2 -37.98 -6.77 46.63
N THR A 3 -38.06 -7.67 45.66
CA THR A 3 -36.96 -8.08 44.79
C THR A 3 -36.62 -6.97 43.77
N PRO A 4 -35.36 -6.66 43.47
CA PRO A 4 -35.03 -5.85 42.32
C PRO A 4 -34.80 -6.74 41.08
N LYS A 5 -35.37 -6.27 39.99
CA LYS A 5 -35.28 -6.81 38.63
C LYS A 5 -33.89 -6.66 38.05
N CYS A 6 -33.40 -7.72 37.42
CA CYS A 6 -32.31 -7.69 36.51
C CYS A 6 -32.68 -6.91 35.23
N SER A 7 -31.92 -5.90 34.86
CA SER A 7 -32.00 -5.30 33.54
C SER A 7 -30.91 -5.90 32.63
N GLY A 8 -31.35 -6.41 31.50
CA GLY A 8 -30.50 -7.15 30.54
C GLY A 8 -29.53 -6.26 29.78
N GLY A 9 -28.32 -6.72 29.73
CA GLY A 9 -27.32 -6.21 28.77
C GLY A 9 -27.54 -6.85 27.40
N THR A 10 -27.69 -6.02 26.40
CA THR A 10 -27.89 -6.43 25.02
C THR A 10 -26.54 -6.83 24.45
N ALA A 11 -26.33 -8.14 24.29
CA ALA A 11 -25.18 -8.67 23.54
C ALA A 11 -25.44 -8.48 22.04
N ILE A 12 -24.60 -7.73 21.39
CA ILE A 12 -24.58 -7.61 19.91
C ILE A 12 -23.94 -8.87 19.36
N LYS A 13 -24.77 -9.72 18.76
CA LYS A 13 -24.37 -10.93 18.01
C LYS A 13 -23.73 -10.51 16.70
N ARG A 14 -22.47 -10.86 16.51
CA ARG A 14 -21.79 -10.82 15.21
C ARG A 14 -22.37 -11.93 14.34
N GLU A 15 -23.05 -11.58 13.26
CA GLU A 15 -23.39 -12.52 12.20
C GLU A 15 -22.11 -12.89 11.42
N GLN A 16 -21.75 -14.16 11.56
CA GLN A 16 -20.81 -14.81 10.66
C GLN A 16 -21.54 -15.09 9.33
N LEU A 17 -21.09 -14.50 8.27
CA LEU A 17 -21.42 -14.94 6.91
C LEU A 17 -20.75 -16.29 6.65
N SER A 18 -21.53 -17.38 6.84
CA SER A 18 -21.16 -18.70 6.42
C SER A 18 -21.47 -18.89 4.93
N CYS A 19 -20.49 -19.34 4.16
CA CYS A 19 -20.68 -19.88 2.83
C CYS A 19 -21.41 -21.22 2.89
N PRO A 20 -22.29 -21.54 1.93
CA PRO A 20 -23.01 -22.83 1.92
C PRO A 20 -22.08 -23.97 1.55
N ASP A 21 -22.19 -25.04 2.32
CA ASP A 21 -21.61 -26.35 2.10
C ASP A 21 -22.51 -27.13 1.14
N GLU A 22 -22.02 -27.49 -0.03
CA GLU A 22 -22.68 -28.44 -0.93
C GLU A 22 -21.85 -29.72 -1.01
N SER A 23 -22.23 -30.66 -0.15
CA SER A 23 -21.80 -32.05 -0.28
C SER A 23 -22.81 -32.84 -1.13
N SER A 24 -22.38 -33.39 -2.21
CA SER A 24 -23.07 -34.53 -2.85
C SER A 24 -22.09 -35.36 -3.68
N GLU A 25 -21.73 -36.48 -3.14
CA GLU A 25 -21.66 -37.88 -3.56
C GLU A 25 -21.26 -38.28 -5.00
N ARG A 26 -20.16 -39.07 -4.99
CA ARG A 26 -19.90 -40.33 -5.70
C ARG A 26 -19.94 -40.39 -7.24
N GLU A 27 -18.82 -40.76 -7.82
CA GLU A 27 -18.52 -42.15 -8.25
C GLU A 27 -17.14 -42.27 -8.90
N GLN A 28 -16.33 -43.24 -8.46
CA GLN A 28 -15.22 -43.80 -9.25
C GLN A 28 -15.75 -44.94 -10.16
N PRO A 29 -15.09 -45.23 -11.32
CA PRO A 29 -14.10 -46.30 -11.25
C PRO A 29 -12.89 -46.23 -12.21
N SER A 30 -11.82 -46.82 -11.70
CA SER A 30 -10.82 -47.71 -12.29
C SER A 30 -10.03 -47.35 -13.56
N SER A 31 -8.73 -47.29 -13.33
CA SER A 31 -7.60 -47.93 -14.02
C SER A 31 -7.48 -47.91 -15.55
N LEU A 32 -6.34 -47.40 -16.02
CA LEU A 32 -5.46 -48.20 -16.91
C LEU A 32 -4.08 -47.53 -17.04
N ARG A 33 -3.08 -48.33 -16.68
CA ARG A 33 -1.64 -48.07 -16.91
C ARG A 33 -1.33 -48.01 -18.40
N ARG A 34 -0.51 -47.05 -18.84
CA ARG A 34 0.51 -47.29 -19.87
C ARG A 34 1.74 -46.43 -19.72
N ARG A 35 2.87 -47.11 -19.66
CA ARG A 35 4.23 -46.60 -19.71
C ARG A 35 4.56 -46.11 -21.12
N GLY A 36 5.29 -45.00 -21.24
CA GLY A 36 5.94 -44.61 -22.48
C GLY A 36 7.12 -43.65 -22.18
N ARG A 37 8.29 -44.09 -22.61
CA ARG A 37 9.64 -43.54 -22.36
C ARG A 37 9.90 -42.26 -23.14
N ALA A 38 10.64 -41.41 -22.49
CA ALA A 38 11.69 -40.43 -22.90
C ALA A 38 11.94 -40.17 -24.40
N LEU A 39 12.15 -38.88 -24.68
CA LEU A 39 13.33 -38.41 -25.45
C LEU A 39 13.49 -36.90 -25.28
N ALA A 40 14.65 -36.50 -24.78
CA ALA A 40 15.12 -35.13 -24.72
C ALA A 40 15.63 -34.70 -26.10
N VAL A 41 15.28 -33.50 -26.52
CA VAL A 41 16.00 -32.80 -27.60
C VAL A 41 16.26 -31.39 -27.17
N ALA A 42 17.53 -31.05 -26.94
CA ALA A 42 18.02 -29.70 -26.78
C ALA A 42 18.09 -29.03 -28.15
N ALA A 43 17.54 -27.84 -28.28
CA ALA A 43 17.79 -26.99 -29.45
C ALA A 43 18.32 -25.62 -28.97
N VAL A 44 19.57 -25.39 -29.29
CA VAL A 44 20.26 -24.10 -29.24
C VAL A 44 19.74 -23.26 -30.41
N VAL A 45 19.26 -22.04 -30.17
CA VAL A 45 18.98 -21.07 -31.25
C VAL A 45 19.89 -19.88 -31.07
N VAL A 46 20.74 -19.71 -32.09
CA VAL A 46 21.64 -18.57 -32.30
C VAL A 46 20.82 -17.41 -32.86
N VAL A 47 21.01 -16.23 -32.30
CA VAL A 47 20.48 -14.97 -32.82
C VAL A 47 21.36 -14.48 -33.94
N ALA A 48 20.79 -14.31 -35.14
CA ALA A 48 21.37 -13.54 -36.22
C ALA A 48 20.45 -12.39 -36.62
N ALA A 49 20.94 -11.17 -36.46
CA ALA A 49 20.31 -9.96 -36.97
C ALA A 49 20.38 -9.94 -38.49
N ALA A 50 19.28 -9.70 -39.18
CA ALA A 50 19.26 -9.30 -40.58
C ALA A 50 18.18 -8.23 -40.80
N ILE A 51 18.64 -7.06 -41.21
CA ILE A 51 17.85 -5.94 -41.71
C ILE A 51 17.35 -6.34 -43.10
N GLY A 52 16.05 -6.35 -43.31
CA GLY A 52 15.45 -6.59 -44.61
C GLY A 52 14.18 -5.74 -44.77
N VAL A 53 14.30 -4.69 -45.54
CA VAL A 53 13.17 -3.91 -46.09
C VAL A 53 12.46 -4.74 -47.14
N SER A 54 11.15 -4.94 -47.01
CA SER A 54 10.30 -5.43 -48.08
C SER A 54 8.94 -4.76 -48.05
N LEU A 55 8.63 -4.15 -49.16
CA LEU A 55 7.36 -3.47 -49.47
C LEU A 55 6.23 -4.48 -49.76
N ALA A 56 5.11 -4.15 -49.21
CA ALA A 56 3.73 -4.30 -49.63
C ALA A 56 3.27 -5.58 -50.39
N VAL A 57 2.20 -6.19 -49.90
CA VAL A 57 0.91 -6.31 -50.61
C VAL A 57 -0.21 -6.67 -49.62
N THR A 58 -1.30 -5.98 -49.75
CA THR A 58 -2.59 -5.98 -49.10
C THR A 58 -3.24 -7.36 -48.92
N GLY A 59 -3.59 -7.67 -47.68
CA GLY A 59 -4.57 -8.66 -47.28
C GLY A 59 -5.00 -8.30 -45.88
N GLY A 60 -6.18 -7.70 -45.71
CA GLY A 60 -6.64 -7.25 -44.41
C GLY A 60 -7.07 -8.42 -43.54
N ASP A 61 -6.26 -8.77 -42.57
CA ASP A 61 -6.69 -9.39 -41.33
C ASP A 61 -7.15 -8.28 -40.36
N PRO A 62 -8.15 -8.51 -39.51
CA PRO A 62 -8.53 -7.51 -38.52
C PRO A 62 -7.32 -7.22 -37.64
N GLU A 63 -6.84 -5.98 -37.64
CA GLU A 63 -5.88 -5.47 -36.67
C GLU A 63 -6.45 -5.74 -35.28
N GLU A 64 -5.92 -6.76 -34.60
CA GLU A 64 -5.95 -6.77 -33.14
C GLU A 64 -5.33 -5.45 -32.71
N GLU A 65 -6.14 -4.56 -32.17
CA GLU A 65 -5.67 -3.34 -31.51
C GLU A 65 -4.72 -3.77 -30.40
N ARG A 66 -3.41 -3.79 -30.72
CA ARG A 66 -2.36 -3.95 -29.72
C ARG A 66 -2.49 -2.76 -28.80
N GLN A 67 -2.85 -3.05 -27.54
CA GLN A 67 -2.78 -2.06 -26.47
C GLN A 67 -1.36 -1.44 -26.46
N PRO A 68 -1.25 -0.15 -26.17
CA PRO A 68 0.06 0.48 -26.06
C PRO A 68 0.85 -0.24 -24.98
N GLU A 69 2.01 -0.79 -25.33
CA GLU A 69 2.95 -1.35 -24.36
C GLU A 69 3.36 -0.23 -23.41
N VAL A 70 3.31 -0.49 -22.10
CA VAL A 70 3.85 0.45 -21.10
C VAL A 70 5.33 0.66 -21.40
N ALA A 71 5.70 1.92 -21.63
CA ALA A 71 7.09 2.27 -21.83
C ALA A 71 7.88 2.04 -20.51
N ASP A 72 9.14 1.63 -20.64
CA ASP A 72 10.11 1.56 -19.53
C ASP A 72 9.69 0.70 -18.32
N VAL A 73 9.33 -0.57 -18.54
CA VAL A 73 9.10 -1.53 -17.46
C VAL A 73 10.44 -2.10 -16.97
N MET A 74 10.76 -1.83 -15.70
CA MET A 74 11.89 -2.41 -14.98
C MET A 74 11.35 -3.44 -13.97
N ALA A 75 11.22 -4.68 -14.41
CA ALA A 75 10.74 -5.79 -13.59
C ALA A 75 11.90 -6.57 -12.96
N ARG A 76 11.66 -7.10 -11.74
CA ARG A 76 12.62 -7.94 -11.00
C ARG A 76 11.90 -9.18 -10.45
N PRO A 77 11.38 -10.07 -11.30
CA PRO A 77 10.53 -11.18 -10.90
C PRO A 77 11.24 -12.23 -10.03
N ASP A 78 12.56 -12.19 -9.96
CA ASP A 78 13.41 -13.04 -9.12
C ASP A 78 13.74 -12.42 -7.74
N GLN A 79 13.31 -11.17 -7.47
CA GLN A 79 13.70 -10.42 -6.27
C GLN A 79 12.51 -10.11 -5.35
N SER A 80 12.66 -10.48 -4.06
CA SER A 80 11.70 -10.12 -3.01
C SER A 80 12.37 -10.21 -1.63
N PRO A 81 12.68 -9.08 -0.95
CA PRO A 81 12.48 -7.70 -1.43
C PRO A 81 13.37 -7.36 -2.64
N PRO A 82 13.05 -6.30 -3.37
CA PRO A 82 13.85 -5.89 -4.52
C PRO A 82 15.24 -5.38 -4.09
N ARG A 83 16.25 -5.69 -4.88
CA ARG A 83 17.62 -5.17 -4.74
C ARG A 83 17.90 -4.08 -5.75
N GLU A 84 17.23 -4.11 -6.88
CA GLU A 84 17.36 -3.20 -8.01
C GLU A 84 16.01 -2.54 -8.29
N LEU A 85 16.03 -1.41 -9.00
CA LEU A 85 14.84 -0.60 -9.26
C LEU A 85 13.72 -1.42 -9.90
N ILE A 86 12.52 -1.29 -9.32
CA ILE A 86 11.26 -1.68 -9.94
C ILE A 86 10.57 -0.40 -10.40
N ALA A 87 10.23 -0.34 -11.67
CA ALA A 87 9.52 0.80 -12.26
C ALA A 87 8.60 0.35 -13.38
N ALA A 88 7.56 1.12 -13.65
CA ALA A 88 6.69 0.97 -14.81
C ALA A 88 6.08 2.34 -15.18
N GLY A 89 6.19 2.72 -16.45
CA GLY A 89 5.69 4.00 -16.93
C GLY A 89 6.26 5.18 -16.15
N GLU A 90 5.37 6.01 -15.59
CA GLU A 90 5.75 7.23 -14.88
C GLU A 90 6.18 7.01 -13.42
N VAL A 91 6.08 5.81 -12.87
CA VAL A 91 6.35 5.57 -11.45
C VAL A 91 7.41 4.51 -11.20
N ALA A 92 8.10 4.67 -10.07
CA ALA A 92 9.04 3.69 -9.56
C ALA A 92 8.83 3.44 -8.07
N VAL A 93 9.27 2.29 -7.58
CA VAL A 93 9.44 2.04 -6.15
C VAL A 93 10.67 2.82 -5.69
N SER A 94 10.47 4.02 -5.16
CA SER A 94 11.58 4.88 -4.71
C SER A 94 12.21 4.38 -3.42
N ALA A 95 11.40 3.76 -2.57
CA ALA A 95 11.82 3.16 -1.31
C ALA A 95 10.89 2.01 -0.95
N TYR A 96 11.30 1.21 0.00
CA TYR A 96 10.41 0.27 0.69
C TYR A 96 10.79 0.17 2.17
N TYR A 97 9.86 -0.31 2.98
CA TYR A 97 10.15 -0.59 4.39
C TYR A 97 9.65 -1.96 4.80
N THR A 98 10.29 -2.52 5.83
CA THR A 98 9.79 -3.64 6.61
C THR A 98 9.43 -3.16 8.00
N THR A 99 8.60 -3.90 8.74
CA THR A 99 8.22 -3.57 10.11
C THR A 99 8.83 -4.57 11.09
N LYS A 100 9.25 -4.05 12.25
CA LYS A 100 9.80 -4.86 13.34
C LYS A 100 9.25 -4.36 14.67
N LEU A 101 8.74 -5.27 15.48
CA LEU A 101 8.33 -4.94 16.83
C LEU A 101 9.58 -4.78 17.72
N VAL A 102 9.80 -3.59 18.25
CA VAL A 102 10.91 -3.25 19.15
C VAL A 102 10.35 -3.00 20.54
N GLN A 103 10.78 -3.79 21.50
CA GLN A 103 10.43 -3.59 22.92
C GLN A 103 11.15 -2.37 23.47
N LYS A 104 10.46 -1.55 24.23
CA LYS A 104 10.99 -0.36 24.91
C LYS A 104 11.09 -0.61 26.43
N PRO A 105 11.94 0.12 27.15
CA PRO A 105 11.94 0.07 28.60
C PRO A 105 10.55 0.37 29.20
N GLY A 106 10.18 -0.31 30.26
CA GLY A 106 8.86 -0.13 30.90
C GLY A 106 7.76 -1.01 30.31
N GLY A 107 8.02 -1.75 29.23
CA GLY A 107 7.09 -2.71 28.63
C GLY A 107 6.21 -2.13 27.53
N ASP A 108 6.47 -0.92 27.09
CA ASP A 108 5.95 -0.38 25.84
C ASP A 108 6.67 -1.03 24.65
N ALA A 109 6.15 -0.85 23.45
CA ALA A 109 6.77 -1.32 22.22
C ALA A 109 6.54 -0.34 21.09
N VAL A 110 7.26 -0.53 19.99
CA VAL A 110 7.12 0.26 18.76
C VAL A 110 7.16 -0.68 17.57
N ASN A 111 6.23 -0.51 16.63
CA ASN A 111 6.31 -1.11 15.30
C ASN A 111 7.25 -0.26 14.44
N ALA A 112 8.56 -0.42 14.68
CA ALA A 112 9.58 0.34 13.97
C ALA A 112 9.62 -0.04 12.49
N ARG A 113 9.89 0.94 11.62
CA ARG A 113 10.12 0.73 10.20
C ARG A 113 11.60 0.70 9.91
N GLU A 114 12.02 -0.31 9.17
CA GLU A 114 13.37 -0.43 8.62
C GLU A 114 13.29 -0.08 7.13
N TRP A 115 13.85 1.06 6.77
CA TRP A 115 13.74 1.63 5.43
C TRP A 115 14.91 1.21 4.53
N SER A 116 14.58 0.95 3.26
CA SER A 116 15.54 0.85 2.16
C SER A 116 15.17 1.86 1.09
N LEU A 117 16.11 2.70 0.73
CA LEU A 117 15.96 3.79 -0.23
C LEU A 117 16.75 3.46 -1.49
N TYR A 118 16.19 3.73 -2.67
CA TYR A 118 16.91 3.55 -3.92
C TYR A 118 18.03 4.57 -4.07
N ASP A 119 19.23 4.09 -4.30
CA ASP A 119 20.44 4.88 -4.59
C ASP A 119 20.77 4.74 -6.08
N ALA A 120 20.63 5.84 -6.81
CA ALA A 120 20.93 5.87 -8.24
C ALA A 120 22.45 5.73 -8.55
N GLY A 121 23.33 5.99 -7.58
CA GLY A 121 24.77 5.84 -7.74
C GLY A 121 25.23 4.38 -7.71
N THR A 122 24.57 3.55 -6.88
CA THR A 122 24.80 2.10 -6.80
C THR A 122 23.79 1.29 -7.61
N GLU A 123 22.73 1.92 -8.11
CA GLU A 123 21.58 1.30 -8.78
C GLU A 123 20.88 0.24 -7.92
N ARG A 124 20.90 0.41 -6.58
CA ARG A 124 20.36 -0.54 -5.61
C ARG A 124 19.58 0.15 -4.50
N TYR A 125 18.78 -0.66 -3.80
CA TYR A 125 18.18 -0.23 -2.55
C TYR A 125 19.18 -0.43 -1.41
N GLU A 126 19.49 0.68 -0.73
CA GLU A 126 20.39 0.70 0.41
C GLU A 126 19.59 0.91 1.71
N LYS A 127 19.94 0.18 2.76
CA LYS A 127 19.34 0.37 4.08
C LYS A 127 19.71 1.73 4.64
N THR A 128 18.75 2.36 5.32
CA THR A 128 18.94 3.66 5.95
C THR A 128 18.60 3.62 7.44
N ASP A 129 19.13 4.58 8.20
CA ASP A 129 18.80 4.78 9.62
C ASP A 129 17.65 5.78 9.82
N TRP A 130 17.00 6.23 8.75
CA TRP A 130 15.88 7.16 8.85
C TRP A 130 14.67 6.48 9.50
N ALA A 131 14.07 7.15 10.47
CA ALA A 131 12.85 6.67 11.13
C ALA A 131 11.62 6.80 10.23
N TRP A 132 11.64 7.79 9.33
CA TRP A 132 10.64 8.02 8.32
C TRP A 132 11.26 8.69 7.11
N LEU A 133 10.73 8.39 5.93
CA LEU A 133 11.08 9.09 4.69
C LEU A 133 9.94 9.11 3.68
N ASP A 134 9.97 10.11 2.81
CA ASP A 134 9.21 10.18 1.58
C ASP A 134 10.08 10.80 0.48
N VAL A 135 9.83 10.40 -0.77
CA VAL A 135 10.66 10.80 -1.92
C VAL A 135 9.86 11.72 -2.84
N ALA A 136 10.43 12.87 -3.16
CA ALA A 136 9.83 13.85 -4.07
C ALA A 136 9.69 13.31 -5.50
N PRO A 137 8.67 13.74 -6.26
CA PRO A 137 8.60 13.52 -7.69
C PRO A 137 9.92 13.88 -8.40
N GLY A 138 10.30 13.08 -9.40
CA GLY A 138 11.61 13.20 -10.06
C GLY A 138 12.75 12.51 -9.31
N MET A 139 12.51 11.92 -8.13
CA MET A 139 13.44 11.09 -7.35
C MET A 139 14.83 11.72 -7.10
N LYS A 140 14.87 13.06 -6.89
CA LYS A 140 16.12 13.79 -6.62
C LYS A 140 16.29 14.18 -5.16
N THR A 141 15.19 14.28 -4.42
CA THR A 141 15.15 14.73 -3.03
C THR A 141 14.26 13.81 -2.22
N ALA A 142 14.63 13.54 -0.97
CA ALA A 142 13.77 12.90 0.01
C ALA A 142 13.61 13.80 1.24
N ALA A 143 12.42 13.80 1.82
CA ALA A 143 12.18 14.32 3.17
C ALA A 143 12.41 13.18 4.16
N VAL A 144 13.21 13.43 5.19
CA VAL A 144 13.63 12.40 6.15
C VAL A 144 13.46 12.88 7.59
N LEU A 145 13.09 11.92 8.45
CA LEU A 145 13.06 12.10 9.91
C LEU A 145 14.06 11.14 10.53
N GLU A 146 14.83 11.59 11.51
CA GLU A 146 15.85 10.80 12.19
C GLU A 146 15.47 10.52 13.65
N GLY A 147 16.03 9.45 14.21
CA GLY A 147 15.92 9.16 15.64
C GLY A 147 14.59 8.51 16.04
N ASP A 148 14.17 8.75 17.27
CA ASP A 148 12.95 8.18 17.85
C ASP A 148 11.80 9.17 17.65
N LEU A 149 10.78 8.76 16.87
CA LEU A 149 9.64 9.63 16.53
C LEU A 149 8.75 9.93 17.76
N PRO A 150 8.10 11.11 17.80
CA PRO A 150 8.17 12.20 16.83
C PRO A 150 9.38 13.13 17.09
N VAL A 151 9.82 13.86 16.05
CA VAL A 151 11.01 14.73 16.07
C VAL A 151 10.71 16.15 15.65
N ASN A 152 11.59 17.10 16.01
CA ASN A 152 11.38 18.54 15.80
C ASN A 152 12.08 19.09 14.57
N ARG A 153 12.62 18.23 13.71
CA ARG A 153 13.26 18.67 12.46
C ARG A 153 13.05 17.69 11.32
N ILE A 154 13.02 18.22 10.12
CA ILE A 154 12.82 17.49 8.87
C ILE A 154 14.04 17.74 8.00
N GLY A 155 14.72 16.69 7.55
CA GLY A 155 15.85 16.81 6.64
C GLY A 155 15.41 16.75 5.18
N LEU A 156 15.96 17.63 4.34
CA LEU A 156 15.88 17.50 2.88
C LEU A 156 17.16 16.85 2.40
N LEU A 157 17.06 15.58 2.06
CA LEU A 157 18.15 14.70 1.62
C LEU A 157 18.28 14.78 0.09
N ASN A 158 19.44 15.15 -0.40
CA ASN A 158 19.77 15.06 -1.82
C ASN A 158 20.19 13.61 -2.16
N LEU A 159 19.40 12.96 -3.03
CA LEU A 159 19.59 11.55 -3.37
C LEU A 159 20.82 11.30 -4.26
N SER A 160 21.30 12.30 -5.01
CA SER A 160 22.51 12.15 -5.82
C SER A 160 23.80 12.18 -4.98
N THR A 161 23.77 12.86 -3.83
CA THR A 161 24.95 13.02 -2.97
C THR A 161 24.88 12.25 -1.68
N GLY A 162 23.69 11.73 -1.31
CA GLY A 162 23.43 11.09 -0.04
C GLY A 162 23.52 12.02 1.18
N LYS A 163 23.48 13.36 0.98
CA LYS A 163 23.66 14.34 2.05
C LYS A 163 22.40 15.15 2.30
N VAL A 164 22.09 15.39 3.58
CA VAL A 164 21.06 16.35 3.97
C VAL A 164 21.55 17.76 3.63
N GLN A 165 20.83 18.45 2.74
CA GLN A 165 21.14 19.80 2.29
C GLN A 165 20.61 20.87 3.25
N ARG A 166 19.49 20.58 3.91
CA ARG A 166 18.82 21.50 4.81
C ARG A 166 18.09 20.73 5.89
N TRP A 167 18.09 21.30 7.09
CA TRP A 167 17.17 20.94 8.17
C TRP A 167 16.12 22.03 8.33
N ILE A 168 14.86 21.62 8.43
CA ILE A 168 13.72 22.51 8.69
C ILE A 168 13.28 22.21 10.11
N GLU A 169 13.46 23.18 10.99
CA GLU A 169 13.04 23.09 12.39
C GLU A 169 11.54 23.37 12.52
N VAL A 170 10.87 22.64 13.40
CA VAL A 170 9.44 22.78 13.68
C VAL A 170 9.17 22.77 15.20
N ASP A 171 8.22 23.57 15.67
CA ASP A 171 7.91 23.69 17.10
C ASP A 171 7.13 22.50 17.66
N LYS A 172 6.32 21.87 16.83
CA LYS A 172 5.56 20.67 17.19
C LYS A 172 6.21 19.46 16.53
N SER A 173 6.50 18.45 17.36
CA SER A 173 7.18 17.25 16.89
C SER A 173 6.36 16.49 15.84
N VAL A 174 7.00 16.08 14.76
CA VAL A 174 6.39 15.40 13.63
C VAL A 174 6.80 13.93 13.55
N GLY A 175 5.89 13.07 13.12
CA GLY A 175 6.10 11.63 13.04
C GLY A 175 5.93 11.04 11.63
N GLY A 176 5.55 11.86 10.64
CA GLY A 176 5.41 11.48 9.25
C GLY A 176 5.48 12.70 8.34
N VAL A 177 6.03 12.52 7.15
CA VAL A 177 6.11 13.56 6.10
C VAL A 177 5.70 12.96 4.76
N GLN A 178 5.11 13.78 3.88
CA GLN A 178 4.77 13.41 2.52
C GLN A 178 4.89 14.62 1.60
N PHE A 179 5.52 14.46 0.44
CA PHE A 179 5.54 15.47 -0.61
C PHE A 179 4.18 15.65 -1.26
N SER A 180 3.88 16.88 -1.66
CA SER A 180 2.78 17.17 -2.60
C SER A 180 3.05 16.53 -3.97
N PRO A 181 2.02 16.29 -4.79
CA PRO A 181 2.17 15.67 -6.12
C PRO A 181 3.12 16.42 -7.08
N ASP A 182 3.26 17.74 -6.89
CA ASP A 182 4.20 18.60 -7.63
C ASP A 182 5.62 18.62 -7.00
N GLY A 183 5.78 18.14 -5.76
CA GLY A 183 7.04 18.16 -5.02
C GLY A 183 7.42 19.50 -4.41
N GLU A 184 6.59 20.53 -4.55
CA GLU A 184 6.89 21.88 -4.09
C GLU A 184 6.61 22.07 -2.58
N ARG A 185 5.75 21.24 -2.00
CA ARG A 185 5.33 21.31 -0.60
C ARG A 185 5.48 19.97 0.10
N LEU A 186 5.53 20.03 1.44
CA LEU A 186 5.42 18.88 2.32
C LEU A 186 4.21 19.05 3.23
N VAL A 187 3.49 17.98 3.49
CA VAL A 187 2.70 17.86 4.71
C VAL A 187 3.51 17.08 5.73
N ALA A 188 3.63 17.62 6.95
CA ALA A 188 4.27 16.93 8.06
C ALA A 188 3.26 16.78 9.20
N THR A 189 2.91 15.56 9.54
CA THR A 189 1.92 15.26 10.58
C THR A 189 2.56 15.29 11.95
N ALA A 190 1.99 16.11 12.84
CA ALA A 190 2.50 16.34 14.19
C ALA A 190 1.84 15.39 15.21
N TYR A 191 2.65 14.89 16.14
CA TYR A 191 2.25 13.94 17.17
C TYR A 191 2.84 14.29 18.53
N SER A 192 2.11 13.96 19.61
CA SER A 192 2.61 14.09 20.99
C SER A 192 3.30 12.85 21.53
N HIS A 193 3.07 11.68 20.91
CA HIS A 193 3.68 10.40 21.23
C HIS A 193 4.06 9.68 19.94
N HIS A 194 4.90 8.64 20.05
CA HIS A 194 5.31 7.86 18.89
C HIS A 194 4.09 7.29 18.14
N PRO A 195 3.87 7.66 16.84
CA PRO A 195 2.65 7.28 16.12
C PRO A 195 2.51 5.76 15.90
N ASP A 196 3.61 5.02 15.83
CA ASP A 196 3.62 3.56 15.73
C ASP A 196 3.88 2.88 17.10
N GLY A 197 3.73 3.64 18.21
CA GLY A 197 3.92 3.15 19.58
C GLY A 197 2.76 2.27 20.06
N LEU A 198 3.11 1.30 20.88
CA LEU A 198 2.20 0.45 21.64
C LEU A 198 2.48 0.67 23.13
N PHE A 199 1.48 1.10 23.88
CA PHE A 199 1.63 1.60 25.24
C PHE A 199 0.90 0.72 26.23
N ARG A 200 1.52 0.43 27.37
CA ARG A 200 0.93 -0.37 28.44
C ARG A 200 -0.25 0.30 29.12
N ASP A 201 -0.28 1.64 29.16
CA ASP A 201 -1.38 2.43 29.71
C ASP A 201 -2.54 2.66 28.75
N ALA A 202 -2.45 2.08 27.53
CA ALA A 202 -3.53 1.99 26.54
C ALA A 202 -3.71 0.53 26.07
N PRO A 203 -3.97 -0.42 26.99
CA PRO A 203 -3.99 -1.83 26.63
C PRO A 203 -5.14 -2.14 25.67
N VAL A 204 -4.88 -3.11 24.78
CA VAL A 204 -5.91 -3.73 23.95
C VAL A 204 -6.04 -5.20 24.31
N ARG A 205 -7.28 -5.71 24.32
CA ARG A 205 -7.57 -7.11 24.56
C ARG A 205 -7.46 -7.89 23.25
N VAL A 206 -6.53 -8.82 23.22
CA VAL A 206 -6.38 -9.78 22.12
C VAL A 206 -7.12 -11.05 22.52
N GLU A 207 -8.02 -11.51 21.68
CA GLU A 207 -8.73 -12.77 21.90
C GLU A 207 -7.75 -13.94 21.83
N GLY A 208 -7.88 -14.86 22.78
CA GLY A 208 -7.14 -16.10 22.77
C GLY A 208 -7.67 -17.08 21.71
N ASP A 209 -6.93 -18.13 21.49
CA ASP A 209 -7.35 -19.27 20.65
C ASP A 209 -7.71 -20.45 21.57
N ALA A 210 -8.99 -20.59 21.87
CA ALA A 210 -9.47 -21.66 22.73
C ALA A 210 -9.14 -23.07 22.19
N SER A 211 -8.98 -23.21 20.86
CA SER A 211 -8.59 -24.47 20.24
C SER A 211 -7.13 -24.85 20.51
N LYS A 212 -6.30 -23.86 20.88
CA LYS A 212 -4.89 -24.01 21.26
C LYS A 212 -4.66 -23.84 22.76
N GLY A 213 -5.72 -23.66 23.56
CA GLY A 213 -5.61 -23.41 25.01
C GLY A 213 -4.95 -22.05 25.32
N VAL A 214 -5.08 -21.07 24.44
CA VAL A 214 -4.56 -19.71 24.65
C VAL A 214 -5.71 -18.83 25.15
N ASP A 215 -5.55 -18.28 26.34
CA ASP A 215 -6.50 -17.34 26.93
C ASP A 215 -6.38 -15.95 26.32
N ALA A 216 -7.48 -15.18 26.37
CA ALA A 216 -7.46 -13.77 26.01
C ALA A 216 -6.54 -12.99 26.96
N GLN A 217 -5.71 -12.12 26.43
CA GLN A 217 -4.75 -11.33 27.20
C GLN A 217 -4.79 -9.85 26.83
N GLU A 218 -4.44 -9.01 27.79
CA GLU A 218 -4.20 -7.59 27.52
C GLU A 218 -2.74 -7.41 27.09
N VAL A 219 -2.57 -6.69 25.96
CA VAL A 219 -1.26 -6.32 25.43
C VAL A 219 -1.19 -4.81 25.26
N PRO A 220 0.02 -4.21 25.24
CA PRO A 220 0.18 -2.80 24.94
C PRO A 220 -0.52 -2.43 23.61
N GLY A 221 -1.24 -1.33 23.60
CA GLY A 221 -2.02 -0.88 22.45
C GLY A 221 -1.65 0.52 21.97
N PRO A 222 -2.15 0.92 20.79
CA PRO A 222 -1.85 2.22 20.19
C PRO A 222 -2.56 3.35 20.93
N LYS A 223 -1.94 4.54 20.90
CA LYS A 223 -2.54 5.80 21.36
C LYS A 223 -2.74 6.75 20.19
N GLN A 224 -3.90 7.38 20.16
CA GLN A 224 -4.09 8.54 19.29
C GLN A 224 -3.34 9.72 19.87
N SER A 225 -2.41 10.26 19.12
CA SER A 225 -1.50 11.30 19.60
C SER A 225 -1.28 12.42 18.59
N ARG A 226 -1.99 12.40 17.45
CA ARG A 226 -1.91 13.46 16.46
C ARG A 226 -2.42 14.79 17.04
N THR A 227 -1.65 15.85 16.81
CA THR A 227 -1.97 17.21 17.27
C THR A 227 -2.35 18.14 16.13
N GLY A 228 -1.86 17.88 14.92
CA GLY A 228 -2.09 18.70 13.75
C GLY A 228 -1.13 18.36 12.62
N PHE A 229 -0.89 19.32 11.76
CA PHE A 229 0.05 19.18 10.66
C PHE A 229 0.72 20.51 10.32
N TYR A 230 1.86 20.42 9.66
CA TYR A 230 2.49 21.53 8.97
C TYR A 230 2.27 21.40 7.47
N VAL A 231 2.07 22.52 6.79
CA VAL A 231 2.35 22.67 5.36
C VAL A 231 3.65 23.43 5.24
N ILE A 232 4.60 22.84 4.52
CA ILE A 232 5.96 23.36 4.41
C ILE A 232 6.26 23.61 2.94
N ASP A 233 6.71 24.80 2.62
CA ASP A 233 7.27 25.15 1.33
C ASP A 233 8.70 24.60 1.25
N VAL A 234 8.98 23.76 0.28
CA VAL A 234 10.25 23.01 0.18
C VAL A 234 11.42 23.94 -0.11
N ASP A 235 11.22 24.96 -0.97
CA ASP A 235 12.27 25.86 -1.40
C ASP A 235 12.70 26.82 -0.28
N SER A 236 11.74 27.45 0.38
CA SER A 236 12.02 28.40 1.45
C SER A 236 12.24 27.74 2.81
N GLY A 237 11.66 26.56 3.04
CA GLY A 237 11.59 25.89 4.34
C GLY A 237 10.57 26.52 5.28
N ARG A 238 9.70 27.43 4.80
CA ARG A 238 8.64 28.03 5.62
C ARG A 238 7.61 26.99 5.99
N ALA A 239 7.38 26.81 7.29
CA ALA A 239 6.45 25.86 7.86
C ALA A 239 5.27 26.58 8.53
N GLU A 240 4.04 26.24 8.14
CA GLU A 240 2.80 26.78 8.72
C GLU A 240 2.04 25.67 9.41
N PHE A 241 1.78 25.84 10.72
CA PHE A 241 1.08 24.83 11.53
C PHE A 241 -0.43 25.04 11.54
N ALA A 242 -1.17 23.95 11.35
CA ALA A 242 -2.61 23.91 11.56
C ALA A 242 -2.94 22.85 12.63
N GLU A 243 -3.65 23.29 13.70
CA GLU A 243 -4.08 22.38 14.75
C GLU A 243 -5.22 21.48 14.24
N ARG A 244 -5.00 20.18 14.28
CA ARG A 244 -5.94 19.12 13.90
C ARG A 244 -5.67 17.86 14.70
N PRO A 245 -6.10 17.82 15.98
CA PRO A 245 -5.97 16.62 16.79
C PRO A 245 -6.77 15.47 16.19
N ALA A 246 -6.33 14.25 16.47
CA ALA A 246 -7.09 13.07 16.11
C ALA A 246 -8.46 13.12 16.80
N GLU A 247 -9.50 12.72 16.09
CA GLU A 247 -10.81 12.52 16.71
C GLU A 247 -10.68 11.38 17.73
N LYS A 248 -11.22 11.62 18.93
CA LYS A 248 -11.23 10.63 20.01
C LYS A 248 -12.28 9.57 19.72
N ASP A 249 -11.97 8.68 18.80
CA ASP A 249 -12.88 7.60 18.47
C ASP A 249 -12.30 6.26 18.92
N SER A 250 -13.15 5.47 19.55
CA SER A 250 -12.83 4.12 20.01
C SER A 250 -12.43 3.16 18.86
N LEU A 251 -12.87 3.43 17.65
CA LEU A 251 -12.55 2.64 16.46
C LEU A 251 -11.08 2.76 16.02
N ALA A 252 -10.42 3.89 16.28
CA ALA A 252 -9.00 4.02 15.96
C ALA A 252 -8.12 3.08 16.79
N ALA A 253 -8.47 2.86 18.04
CA ALA A 253 -7.83 1.84 18.88
C ALA A 253 -8.02 0.42 18.31
N MET A 254 -9.16 0.16 17.67
CA MET A 254 -9.43 -1.12 16.99
C MET A 254 -8.66 -1.30 15.68
N ALA A 255 -8.21 -0.22 15.04
CA ALA A 255 -7.40 -0.28 13.83
C ALA A 255 -5.95 -0.76 14.08
N GLY A 256 -5.54 -0.92 15.33
CA GLY A 256 -4.23 -1.44 15.71
C GLY A 256 -3.07 -0.48 15.46
N THR A 257 -3.35 0.81 15.23
CA THR A 257 -2.32 1.85 15.06
C THR A 257 -2.76 3.19 15.61
N GLY A 258 -1.81 3.93 16.21
CA GLY A 258 -1.99 5.33 16.58
C GLY A 258 -1.68 6.32 15.45
N ARG A 259 -1.12 5.82 14.34
CA ARG A 259 -0.71 6.64 13.20
C ARG A 259 -1.91 7.07 12.35
N GLN A 260 -2.02 8.37 12.12
CA GLN A 260 -3.08 9.01 11.35
C GLN A 260 -2.48 10.17 10.55
N ASP A 261 -1.59 9.84 9.61
CA ASP A 261 -0.94 10.85 8.79
C ASP A 261 -1.94 11.51 7.82
N PHE A 262 -1.69 12.79 7.55
CA PHE A 262 -2.35 13.48 6.46
C PHE A 262 -1.70 13.12 5.13
N GLY A 263 -2.53 13.05 4.08
CA GLY A 263 -2.10 12.87 2.70
C GLY A 263 -2.60 14.00 1.81
N TRP A 264 -2.05 14.10 0.59
CA TRP A 264 -2.43 15.08 -0.41
C TRP A 264 -3.55 14.57 -1.31
N SER A 265 -4.47 15.47 -1.71
CA SER A 265 -5.33 15.23 -2.86
C SER A 265 -4.49 15.12 -4.14
N HIS A 266 -5.04 14.51 -5.18
CA HIS A 266 -4.33 14.30 -6.44
C HIS A 266 -3.80 15.60 -7.09
N ASP A 267 -4.57 16.68 -6.96
CA ASP A 267 -4.23 18.02 -7.46
C ASP A 267 -3.31 18.83 -6.52
N GLY A 268 -3.01 18.31 -5.32
CA GLY A 268 -2.21 19.00 -4.31
C GLY A 268 -2.90 20.21 -3.65
N GLU A 269 -4.18 20.44 -3.92
CA GLU A 269 -4.92 21.60 -3.40
C GLU A 269 -5.50 21.37 -2.00
N LEU A 270 -5.73 20.11 -1.62
CA LEU A 270 -6.32 19.71 -0.36
C LEU A 270 -5.45 18.67 0.36
N LEU A 271 -5.62 18.64 1.68
CA LEU A 271 -5.16 17.53 2.51
C LEU A 271 -6.33 16.64 2.87
N TRP A 272 -6.05 15.36 3.09
CA TRP A 272 -7.06 14.42 3.56
C TRP A 272 -6.53 13.59 4.74
N GLU A 273 -7.47 13.10 5.54
CA GLU A 273 -7.26 12.04 6.51
C GLU A 273 -8.25 10.91 6.28
N GLN A 274 -7.85 9.70 6.61
CA GLN A 274 -8.73 8.55 6.54
C GLN A 274 -9.78 8.63 7.65
N ARG A 275 -11.05 8.46 7.30
CA ARG A 275 -12.12 8.30 8.28
C ARG A 275 -12.01 6.94 8.95
N LEU A 276 -12.26 6.89 10.26
CA LEU A 276 -12.19 5.67 11.04
C LEU A 276 -13.58 5.12 11.38
N ASP A 277 -14.61 5.99 11.39
CA ASP A 277 -15.99 5.68 11.73
C ASP A 277 -16.79 5.09 10.55
N GLN A 278 -16.40 5.41 9.34
CA GLN A 278 -17.06 4.99 8.12
C GLN A 278 -16.09 5.06 6.93
N PRO A 279 -16.43 4.43 5.80
CA PRO A 279 -15.64 4.57 4.58
C PRO A 279 -15.47 6.02 4.16
N GLY A 280 -14.30 6.37 3.60
CA GLY A 280 -14.04 7.67 3.01
C GLY A 280 -12.96 8.47 3.69
N ARG A 281 -12.84 9.73 3.29
CA ARG A 281 -11.84 10.69 3.75
C ARG A 281 -12.49 11.98 4.19
N ASN A 282 -11.88 12.64 5.19
CA ASN A 282 -12.13 14.03 5.48
C ASN A 282 -11.13 14.87 4.71
N TYR A 283 -11.59 15.96 4.09
CA TYR A 283 -10.73 16.90 3.35
C TYR A 283 -10.62 18.24 4.05
N TYR A 284 -9.46 18.84 3.92
CA TYR A 284 -9.10 20.14 4.53
C TYR A 284 -8.38 21.00 3.50
N ASP A 285 -8.52 22.33 3.61
CA ASP A 285 -7.59 23.21 2.92
C ASP A 285 -6.23 23.22 3.66
N LEU A 286 -5.25 23.88 3.06
CA LEU A 286 -3.89 23.93 3.60
C LEU A 286 -3.78 24.65 4.96
N ASN A 287 -4.83 25.37 5.37
CA ASN A 287 -4.94 26.00 6.68
C ASN A 287 -5.71 25.15 7.71
N GLY A 288 -6.04 23.91 7.35
CA GLY A 288 -6.76 22.98 8.22
C GLY A 288 -8.26 23.22 8.31
N ARG A 289 -8.87 24.06 7.46
CA ARG A 289 -10.32 24.26 7.46
C ARG A 289 -11.00 23.10 6.74
N PRO A 290 -12.03 22.50 7.36
CA PRO A 290 -12.76 21.40 6.73
C PRO A 290 -13.36 21.83 5.39
N LYS A 291 -13.26 20.97 4.39
CA LYS A 291 -13.96 21.13 3.12
C LYS A 291 -15.15 20.18 3.10
N PRO A 292 -16.30 20.66 2.58
CA PRO A 292 -17.45 19.78 2.45
C PRO A 292 -17.06 18.57 1.61
N LEU A 293 -17.43 17.41 2.10
CA LEU A 293 -17.34 16.18 1.34
C LEU A 293 -18.14 16.37 0.04
N GLN A 294 -17.46 16.58 -1.08
CA GLN A 294 -18.02 16.07 -2.30
C GLN A 294 -18.04 14.56 -2.10
N ARG A 295 -19.22 14.00 -1.84
CA ARG A 295 -19.44 12.56 -1.76
C ARG A 295 -19.00 11.98 -3.09
N GLN A 296 -17.74 11.66 -3.20
CA GLN A 296 -17.25 10.78 -4.24
C GLN A 296 -17.83 9.41 -3.87
N LYS A 297 -18.67 8.88 -4.73
CA LYS A 297 -19.20 7.51 -4.61
C LYS A 297 -18.09 6.46 -4.55
N THR A 298 -16.85 6.91 -4.72
CA THR A 298 -15.60 6.16 -4.74
C THR A 298 -15.02 5.89 -3.36
N ASP A 299 -15.67 6.34 -2.29
CA ASP A 299 -15.21 6.11 -0.93
C ASP A 299 -15.34 4.62 -0.56
N SER A 300 -14.30 3.88 -0.83
CA SER A 300 -14.16 2.50 -0.38
C SER A 300 -13.47 2.44 0.99
N ILE A 301 -13.85 1.46 1.80
CA ILE A 301 -13.38 1.30 3.20
C ILE A 301 -11.86 1.06 3.29
N PHE A 302 -11.25 0.54 2.25
CA PHE A 302 -9.82 0.15 2.17
C PHE A 302 -9.39 0.28 0.72
N PRO A 303 -8.35 0.64 0.36
CA PRO A 303 -7.07 1.25 0.50
C PRO A 303 -7.04 2.73 0.09
N PRO A 304 -5.91 3.39 0.07
CA PRO A 304 -5.84 4.75 -0.46
C PRO A 304 -6.33 4.76 -1.91
N VAL A 305 -7.38 5.51 -2.18
CA VAL A 305 -7.83 5.77 -3.56
C VAL A 305 -6.73 6.55 -4.27
N VAL A 306 -6.24 6.03 -5.38
CA VAL A 306 -5.20 6.66 -6.20
C VAL A 306 -5.81 7.00 -7.56
N ALA A 307 -5.72 8.27 -7.96
CA ALA A 307 -6.21 8.72 -9.26
C ALA A 307 -5.20 8.39 -10.37
N SER A 308 -5.72 8.13 -11.59
CA SER A 308 -4.91 8.05 -12.80
C SER A 308 -4.21 9.39 -13.08
N PRO A 309 -3.10 9.42 -13.83
CA PRO A 309 -2.41 10.66 -14.16
C PRO A 309 -3.31 11.74 -14.75
N ASP A 310 -4.28 11.38 -15.60
CA ASP A 310 -5.27 12.29 -16.18
C ASP A 310 -6.46 12.60 -15.25
N GLY A 311 -6.52 12.00 -14.07
CA GLY A 311 -7.54 12.22 -13.05
C GLY A 311 -8.93 11.68 -13.36
N LYS A 312 -9.12 10.94 -14.47
CA LYS A 312 -10.44 10.44 -14.88
C LYS A 312 -10.86 9.17 -14.17
N LEU A 313 -9.89 8.34 -13.78
CA LEU A 313 -10.11 7.08 -13.12
C LEU A 313 -9.50 7.09 -11.71
N VAL A 314 -10.04 6.23 -10.85
CA VAL A 314 -9.50 6.01 -9.50
C VAL A 314 -9.51 4.52 -9.16
N THR A 315 -8.56 4.11 -8.33
CA THR A 315 -8.53 2.76 -7.80
C THR A 315 -9.74 2.50 -6.91
N GLY A 316 -10.41 1.38 -7.12
CA GLY A 316 -11.49 0.88 -6.27
C GLY A 316 -11.03 -0.24 -5.34
N GLY A 317 -11.99 -0.82 -4.64
CA GLY A 317 -11.77 -1.97 -3.75
C GLY A 317 -11.99 -3.31 -4.44
N PHE A 318 -11.99 -4.35 -3.61
CA PHE A 318 -12.27 -5.73 -4.02
C PHE A 318 -13.58 -5.84 -4.83
N ALA A 319 -13.50 -6.49 -5.99
CA ALA A 319 -14.62 -6.64 -6.94
C ALA A 319 -15.01 -8.10 -7.19
N GLY A 320 -14.50 -9.04 -6.38
CA GLY A 320 -14.82 -10.45 -6.47
C GLY A 320 -13.65 -11.32 -6.95
N GLY A 321 -13.99 -12.54 -7.38
CA GLY A 321 -13.05 -13.48 -7.99
C GLY A 321 -13.47 -13.79 -9.44
N LYS A 322 -12.48 -13.88 -10.33
CA LYS A 322 -12.63 -14.32 -11.72
C LYS A 322 -11.61 -15.39 -11.99
N ASP A 323 -12.05 -16.59 -12.37
CA ASP A 323 -11.19 -17.74 -12.73
C ASP A 323 -10.15 -18.11 -11.63
N GLY A 324 -10.58 -18.09 -10.36
CA GLY A 324 -9.71 -18.35 -9.19
C GLY A 324 -8.78 -17.20 -8.81
N ARG A 325 -8.82 -16.07 -9.53
CA ARG A 325 -8.03 -14.87 -9.25
C ARG A 325 -8.88 -13.82 -8.56
N ILE A 326 -8.30 -13.12 -7.60
CA ILE A 326 -8.93 -11.96 -6.97
C ILE A 326 -8.76 -10.75 -7.88
N VAL A 327 -9.83 -9.99 -8.02
CA VAL A 327 -9.88 -8.78 -8.86
C VAL A 327 -10.35 -7.57 -8.05
N SER A 328 -9.89 -6.40 -8.46
CA SER A 328 -10.29 -5.10 -7.89
C SER A 328 -10.93 -4.22 -8.95
N ALA A 329 -11.83 -3.35 -8.52
CA ALA A 329 -12.50 -2.39 -9.38
C ALA A 329 -11.60 -1.20 -9.69
N VAL A 330 -11.77 -0.64 -10.88
CA VAL A 330 -11.37 0.71 -11.25
C VAL A 330 -12.64 1.50 -11.51
N LEU A 331 -12.72 2.71 -10.99
CA LEU A 331 -13.91 3.51 -10.97
C LEU A 331 -13.68 4.81 -11.75
N ASP A 332 -14.73 5.31 -12.40
CA ASP A 332 -14.77 6.67 -12.93
C ASP A 332 -14.70 7.66 -11.75
N ALA A 333 -13.75 8.58 -11.78
CA ALA A 333 -13.49 9.50 -10.68
C ALA A 333 -14.68 10.44 -10.40
N LYS A 334 -15.46 10.78 -11.42
CA LYS A 334 -16.59 11.73 -11.33
C LYS A 334 -17.87 11.06 -10.88
N THR A 335 -18.19 9.89 -11.48
CA THR A 335 -19.48 9.22 -11.24
C THR A 335 -19.39 8.18 -10.13
N GLY A 336 -18.20 7.66 -9.85
CA GLY A 336 -17.96 6.52 -8.97
C GLY A 336 -18.48 5.20 -9.53
N GLU A 337 -18.86 5.16 -10.79
CA GLU A 337 -19.27 3.94 -11.47
C GLU A 337 -18.05 3.08 -11.82
N ARG A 338 -18.26 1.78 -11.83
CA ARG A 338 -17.19 0.86 -12.19
C ARG A 338 -16.89 0.94 -13.69
N SER A 339 -15.68 1.35 -14.01
CA SER A 339 -15.16 1.46 -15.37
C SER A 339 -14.51 0.16 -15.83
N ALA A 340 -13.70 -0.46 -14.96
CA ALA A 340 -13.01 -1.70 -15.27
C ALA A 340 -12.87 -2.61 -14.04
N VAL A 341 -12.44 -3.86 -14.28
CA VAL A 341 -12.04 -4.82 -13.25
C VAL A 341 -10.71 -5.41 -13.66
N VAL A 342 -9.71 -5.30 -12.80
CA VAL A 342 -8.35 -5.74 -13.07
C VAL A 342 -7.87 -6.81 -12.10
N PRO A 343 -6.96 -7.72 -12.50
CA PRO A 343 -6.32 -8.64 -11.59
C PRO A 343 -5.58 -7.89 -10.48
N GLY A 344 -5.73 -8.34 -9.24
CA GLY A 344 -5.06 -7.76 -8.09
C GLY A 344 -5.97 -7.60 -6.88
N GLN A 345 -5.40 -7.65 -5.70
CA GLN A 345 -6.11 -7.51 -4.43
C GLN A 345 -6.02 -6.11 -3.85
N GLN A 346 -4.98 -5.40 -4.23
CA GLN A 346 -4.75 -4.02 -3.84
C GLN A 346 -4.06 -3.29 -4.98
N LEU A 347 -4.75 -2.31 -5.53
CA LEU A 347 -4.21 -1.41 -6.53
C LEU A 347 -3.40 -0.33 -5.80
N LEU A 348 -2.15 -0.09 -6.22
CA LEU A 348 -1.19 0.71 -5.47
C LEU A 348 -0.82 2.02 -6.15
N ALA A 349 -0.57 1.96 -7.45
CA ALA A 349 -0.12 3.11 -8.24
C ALA A 349 -0.53 2.96 -9.71
N TRP A 350 -0.62 4.05 -10.41
CA TRP A 350 -0.79 4.10 -11.86
C TRP A 350 0.57 4.23 -12.52
N ALA A 351 0.86 3.32 -13.45
CA ALA A 351 2.04 3.39 -14.31
C ALA A 351 1.85 4.42 -15.43
N ASP A 352 0.63 4.49 -15.95
CA ASP A 352 0.09 5.46 -16.91
C ASP A 352 -1.45 5.49 -16.80
N ASP A 353 -2.16 6.13 -17.73
CA ASP A 353 -3.63 6.24 -17.69
C ASP A 353 -4.36 4.91 -17.91
N THR A 354 -3.67 3.86 -18.33
CA THR A 354 -4.25 2.57 -18.72
C THR A 354 -3.67 1.36 -17.96
N HIS A 355 -2.59 1.55 -17.20
CA HIS A 355 -1.91 0.48 -16.48
C HIS A 355 -1.70 0.79 -15.00
N LEU A 356 -1.86 -0.25 -14.18
CA LEU A 356 -1.77 -0.17 -12.73
C LEU A 356 -0.72 -1.13 -12.17
N ILE A 357 -0.10 -0.72 -11.08
CA ILE A 357 0.70 -1.60 -10.23
C ILE A 357 -0.17 -2.09 -9.09
N ALA A 358 -0.19 -3.40 -8.87
CA ALA A 358 -1.03 -4.03 -7.87
C ALA A 358 -0.29 -5.12 -7.08
N TRP A 359 -0.75 -5.41 -5.86
CA TRP A 359 -0.46 -6.68 -5.20
C TRP A 359 -1.43 -7.75 -5.67
N ARG A 360 -0.91 -8.95 -5.95
CA ARG A 360 -1.73 -10.16 -6.17
C ARG A 360 -1.39 -11.27 -5.20
N CYS A 361 -2.32 -12.20 -5.03
CA CYS A 361 -2.08 -13.53 -4.52
C CYS A 361 -2.03 -14.49 -5.72
N ASP A 362 -0.88 -15.04 -5.98
CA ASP A 362 -0.73 -16.07 -7.00
C ASP A 362 -1.31 -17.38 -6.47
N PRO A 363 -2.24 -18.05 -7.17
CA PRO A 363 -2.92 -19.24 -6.68
C PRO A 363 -1.98 -20.40 -6.31
N ASP A 364 -0.84 -20.50 -7.00
CA ASP A 364 0.14 -21.56 -6.77
C ASP A 364 1.09 -21.26 -5.61
N GLN A 365 1.27 -19.97 -5.26
CA GLN A 365 2.25 -19.46 -4.29
C GLN A 365 1.63 -18.83 -3.04
N CYS A 366 0.31 -18.73 -3.00
CA CYS A 366 -0.43 -17.97 -2.00
C CYS A 366 -1.56 -18.82 -1.41
N ARG A 367 -1.83 -18.62 -0.11
CA ARG A 367 -2.95 -19.28 0.59
C ARG A 367 -3.87 -18.24 1.21
N PRO A 368 -4.83 -17.68 0.44
CA PRO A 368 -5.66 -16.56 0.86
C PRO A 368 -6.37 -16.76 2.20
N GLY A 369 -6.84 -17.97 2.50
CA GLY A 369 -7.55 -18.30 3.73
C GLY A 369 -6.71 -18.19 5.02
N LYS A 370 -5.42 -17.92 4.91
CA LYS A 370 -4.50 -17.74 6.03
C LYS A 370 -3.97 -16.31 6.18
N GLY A 371 -4.64 -15.32 5.60
CA GLY A 371 -4.22 -13.92 5.66
C GLY A 371 -3.15 -13.53 4.65
N GLU A 372 -2.72 -14.46 3.80
CA GLU A 372 -1.73 -14.19 2.76
C GLU A 372 -2.40 -13.81 1.45
N PHE A 373 -2.47 -12.50 1.20
CA PHE A 373 -3.19 -11.99 0.03
C PHE A 373 -2.30 -11.23 -0.96
N ARG A 374 -1.12 -10.77 -0.54
CA ARG A 374 -0.32 -9.77 -1.25
C ARG A 374 1.10 -10.24 -1.35
N ASN A 375 1.32 -11.26 -2.19
CA ASN A 375 2.63 -11.89 -2.24
C ASN A 375 3.49 -11.50 -3.43
N GLN A 376 2.94 -10.88 -4.49
CA GLN A 376 3.70 -10.47 -5.67
C GLN A 376 3.21 -9.13 -6.22
N LEU A 377 4.13 -8.22 -6.53
CA LEU A 377 3.85 -7.02 -7.30
C LEU A 377 3.71 -7.38 -8.78
N ILE A 378 2.66 -6.83 -9.39
CA ILE A 378 2.34 -7.02 -10.80
C ILE A 378 1.99 -5.70 -11.46
N LEU A 379 2.18 -5.63 -12.77
CA LEU A 379 1.62 -4.63 -13.67
C LEU A 379 0.43 -5.24 -14.40
N VAL A 380 -0.67 -4.51 -14.49
CA VAL A 380 -1.91 -4.93 -15.14
C VAL A 380 -2.49 -3.82 -15.98
N GLY A 381 -3.02 -4.15 -17.16
CA GLY A 381 -3.76 -3.23 -18.01
C GLY A 381 -5.25 -3.19 -17.67
N LEU A 382 -5.94 -2.11 -18.00
CA LEU A 382 -7.40 -1.96 -17.78
C LEU A 382 -8.22 -2.93 -18.63
N ASP A 383 -7.78 -3.18 -19.84
CA ASP A 383 -8.51 -3.95 -20.85
C ASP A 383 -7.89 -5.32 -21.12
N SER A 384 -6.95 -5.75 -20.26
CA SER A 384 -6.23 -7.02 -20.41
C SER A 384 -6.28 -7.85 -19.14
N ASP A 385 -6.48 -9.15 -19.30
CA ASP A 385 -6.28 -10.14 -18.22
C ASP A 385 -4.79 -10.53 -18.09
N GLU A 386 -3.91 -9.97 -18.93
CA GLU A 386 -2.47 -10.22 -18.91
C GLU A 386 -1.80 -9.55 -17.72
N VAL A 387 -0.88 -10.25 -17.11
CA VAL A 387 -0.22 -9.84 -15.87
C VAL A 387 1.29 -9.92 -16.06
N THR A 388 1.97 -8.79 -15.90
CA THR A 388 3.44 -8.74 -15.90
C THR A 388 3.96 -8.75 -14.45
N PRO A 389 4.69 -9.80 -14.00
CA PRO A 389 5.32 -9.80 -12.69
C PRO A 389 6.39 -8.72 -12.56
N LEU A 390 6.25 -7.81 -11.59
CA LEU A 390 7.24 -6.77 -11.29
C LEU A 390 8.21 -7.19 -10.19
N SER A 391 7.79 -8.04 -9.25
CA SER A 391 8.65 -8.56 -8.17
C SER A 391 8.58 -10.08 -8.08
N GLY A 392 9.52 -10.67 -7.34
CA GLY A 392 9.38 -12.03 -6.82
C GLY A 392 8.30 -12.10 -5.74
N PHE A 393 8.01 -13.33 -5.29
CA PHE A 393 7.02 -13.56 -4.26
C PHE A 393 7.56 -13.17 -2.88
N ARG A 394 6.78 -12.42 -2.10
CA ARG A 394 7.02 -12.29 -0.66
C ARG A 394 6.77 -13.64 0.00
N LYS A 395 7.51 -13.92 1.07
CA LYS A 395 7.34 -15.15 1.82
C LYS A 395 5.96 -15.21 2.48
N ALA A 396 5.56 -16.44 2.82
CA ALA A 396 4.28 -16.75 3.42
C ALA A 396 4.08 -16.15 4.83
N GLU A 397 2.93 -16.43 5.43
CA GLU A 397 2.44 -15.91 6.71
C GLU A 397 3.46 -15.90 7.85
N ALA A 398 4.33 -16.92 7.93
CA ALA A 398 5.38 -17.01 8.95
C ALA A 398 6.39 -15.84 8.92
N ASP A 399 6.52 -15.18 7.78
CA ASP A 399 7.44 -14.07 7.56
C ASP A 399 6.74 -12.71 7.52
N TYR A 400 5.52 -12.61 8.02
CA TYR A 400 4.70 -11.40 7.92
C TYR A 400 5.43 -10.16 8.44
N ALA A 401 6.09 -10.26 9.57
CA ALA A 401 6.83 -9.15 10.18
C ALA A 401 8.00 -8.62 9.33
N GLY A 402 8.57 -9.46 8.46
CA GLY A 402 9.68 -9.09 7.59
C GLY A 402 9.28 -8.71 6.16
N ARG A 403 7.98 -8.60 5.87
CA ARG A 403 7.50 -8.26 4.53
C ARG A 403 7.76 -6.82 4.19
N TRP A 404 8.26 -6.62 2.98
CA TRP A 404 8.50 -5.28 2.49
C TRP A 404 7.24 -4.63 1.93
N ASN A 405 7.15 -3.30 2.07
CA ASN A 405 6.05 -2.46 1.63
C ASN A 405 6.60 -1.35 0.73
N PRO A 406 6.20 -1.29 -0.55
CA PRO A 406 6.73 -0.32 -1.50
C PRO A 406 6.18 1.09 -1.24
N VAL A 407 7.01 2.08 -1.55
CA VAL A 407 6.63 3.48 -1.69
C VAL A 407 6.84 3.87 -3.15
N PHE A 408 5.79 4.32 -3.79
CA PHE A 408 5.83 4.71 -5.20
C PHE A 408 5.99 6.21 -5.34
N THR A 409 6.86 6.59 -6.26
CA THR A 409 7.13 8.00 -6.59
C THR A 409 7.13 8.18 -8.10
N LYS A 410 6.61 9.32 -8.55
CA LYS A 410 6.72 9.74 -9.95
C LYS A 410 8.19 10.02 -10.28
N ARG A 411 8.69 9.42 -11.39
CA ARG A 411 10.09 9.55 -11.82
C ARG A 411 10.28 10.56 -12.94
#